data_5890c5a97715e215935440342047f009
#
_entry.id   5890c5a97715e215935440342047f009
#
_cell.length_a   1.000
_cell.length_b   1.000
_cell.length_c   1.000
_cell.angle_alpha   90.00
_cell.angle_beta   90.00
_cell.angle_gamma   90.00
#
_symmetry.space_group_name_H-M   'P 1'
#
loop_
_entity.id
_entity.type
_entity.pdbx_description
1 polymer ?
#
loop_
_entity_poly.entity_id
_entity_poly.type
_entity_poly.pdbx_seq_one_letter_code
_entity_poly.pdbx_strand_id
1 'polypeptide(L)'
;MVFESDTNLMKKLQILSDAAKYDVACTSSGVQRDGIKGEIGNAMSCGICHSFAADGRCVSLLKILFTNECIYNCRYCINRVSNDVPRTSFTPEEVCRLTMEFYRRNYIEGLFLSSGILYSPDYTMELICKTLHDLRVVHHFNGYIHCKAIPGASQELVELAGWYADRMSVNLELPTEAGLKELAPNKSRKNILTPMRQIQSGMAQSREMLGMKGGNRSAYWYTSKRLGRSMEIEEHKITPDSSLIGGRNDRFEEQKNIHKSSNDKTYNLSMDTGKNAILNADFKGRKSEKQIEKTDILSMEEHKTGSNALTMWNKTDISRGFVPAGQSTQMIIGATGESDYEIMSVSEALYKRFDLKRVFYSAFINVNNDSTLPAQVGGPPLRREHRLYQADWLLRYYGFEANELLSEKRPFFNTFLDPKCDWALGHLEDFPVEINKADYNTLLRVPGIGVKSAGRIVRARKSGSLDFNSLKTIGVVLKRAVFFIT
;
A
#
# COMPACT_ATOMS: atom_id res chain seq x y z
N MET A 1 -4.02 38.34 4.85
CA MET A 1 -5.26 37.58 4.98
C MET A 1 -5.18 36.77 6.26
N VAL A 2 -5.87 37.23 7.28
CA VAL A 2 -5.98 36.52 8.56
C VAL A 2 -6.88 35.31 8.33
N PHE A 3 -6.42 34.12 8.75
CA PHE A 3 -7.25 32.94 8.80
C PHE A 3 -8.40 33.22 9.77
N GLU A 4 -9.59 33.46 9.30
CA GLU A 4 -10.76 33.03 10.05
C GLU A 4 -10.67 31.49 10.08
N SER A 5 -10.23 30.98 11.22
CA SER A 5 -10.13 29.56 11.46
C SER A 5 -11.56 29.00 11.36
N ASP A 6 -11.88 28.33 10.26
CA ASP A 6 -13.09 27.52 10.14
C ASP A 6 -12.97 26.43 11.23
N THR A 7 -13.52 26.76 12.40
CA THR A 7 -13.40 25.93 13.62
C THR A 7 -13.94 24.52 13.35
N ASN A 8 -14.87 24.39 12.41
CA ASN A 8 -15.44 23.10 12.01
C ASN A 8 -14.42 22.30 11.17
N LEU A 9 -13.77 22.93 10.19
CA LEU A 9 -12.78 22.27 9.36
C LEU A 9 -11.55 21.78 10.16
N MET A 10 -11.12 22.57 11.16
CA MET A 10 -10.02 22.17 12.06
C MET A 10 -10.40 21.01 12.97
N LYS A 11 -11.65 20.96 13.46
CA LYS A 11 -12.15 19.81 14.22
C LYS A 11 -12.22 18.55 13.36
N LYS A 12 -12.72 18.65 12.13
CA LYS A 12 -12.69 17.55 11.16
C LYS A 12 -11.25 17.06 10.90
N LEU A 13 -10.33 17.99 10.69
CA LEU A 13 -8.91 17.65 10.46
C LEU A 13 -8.34 16.89 11.65
N GLN A 14 -8.60 17.31 12.88
CA GLN A 14 -8.12 16.59 14.06
C GLN A 14 -8.66 15.17 14.12
N ILE A 15 -9.99 14.99 13.99
CA ILE A 15 -10.64 13.66 14.04
C ILE A 15 -10.07 12.75 12.93
N LEU A 16 -10.01 13.23 11.69
CA LEU A 16 -9.64 12.42 10.52
C LEU A 16 -8.14 12.16 10.41
N SER A 17 -7.30 13.05 10.94
CA SER A 17 -5.87 12.79 11.04
C SER A 17 -5.53 11.85 12.20
N ASP A 18 -6.23 11.94 13.32
CA ASP A 18 -6.08 11.01 14.45
C ASP A 18 -6.52 9.60 14.05
N ALA A 19 -7.63 9.46 13.34
CA ALA A 19 -8.07 8.19 12.77
C ALA A 19 -7.08 7.61 11.75
N ALA A 20 -6.33 8.45 11.02
CA ALA A 20 -5.32 8.04 10.06
C ALA A 20 -4.01 7.54 10.69
N LYS A 21 -3.76 7.74 11.99
CA LYS A 21 -2.52 7.30 12.70
C LYS A 21 -2.34 5.78 12.65
N TYR A 22 -3.42 5.03 12.64
CA TYR A 22 -3.42 3.56 12.62
C TYR A 22 -3.09 2.97 11.25
N ASP A 23 -2.94 3.80 10.22
CA ASP A 23 -2.48 3.41 8.90
C ASP A 23 -0.97 3.63 8.79
N VAL A 24 -0.17 2.58 8.95
CA VAL A 24 1.28 2.66 9.22
C VAL A 24 2.13 2.95 7.97
N ALA A 25 1.55 3.36 6.86
CA ALA A 25 2.34 3.69 5.67
C ALA A 25 3.37 4.83 5.87
N CYS A 26 3.44 5.46 7.07
CA CYS A 26 4.34 6.58 7.37
C CYS A 26 4.60 6.72 8.87
N THR A 27 5.78 7.23 9.25
CA THR A 27 6.11 7.63 10.62
C THR A 27 5.72 9.09 10.86
N SER A 28 4.83 9.37 11.83
CA SER A 28 4.55 10.73 12.30
C SER A 28 5.52 11.15 13.39
N SER A 29 5.83 12.44 13.51
CA SER A 29 6.78 12.96 14.52
C SER A 29 6.27 12.88 15.97
N GLY A 30 4.96 12.72 16.18
CA GLY A 30 4.36 12.53 17.51
C GLY A 30 4.49 13.71 18.50
N VAL A 31 5.04 14.84 18.09
CA VAL A 31 5.24 16.00 18.96
C VAL A 31 4.04 16.92 18.90
N GLN A 32 3.44 17.20 20.06
CA GLN A 32 2.38 18.20 20.23
C GLN A 32 2.79 19.24 21.27
N ARG A 33 2.67 20.52 20.91
CA ARG A 33 2.88 21.65 21.81
C ARG A 33 1.89 22.76 21.44
N ASP A 34 1.12 23.22 22.42
CA ASP A 34 0.22 24.34 22.24
C ASP A 34 1.01 25.65 22.21
N GLY A 35 0.50 26.64 21.47
CA GLY A 35 1.10 27.95 21.42
C GLY A 35 1.04 28.63 22.79
N ILE A 36 2.17 29.16 23.26
CA ILE A 36 2.25 29.93 24.51
C ILE A 36 2.19 31.40 24.16
N LYS A 37 1.39 32.18 24.89
CA LYS A 37 1.26 33.64 24.67
C LYS A 37 2.62 34.30 24.87
N GLY A 38 3.17 34.90 23.82
CA GLY A 38 4.51 35.55 23.83
C GLY A 38 5.62 34.74 23.18
N GLU A 39 5.35 33.47 22.78
CA GLU A 39 6.27 32.65 22.00
C GLU A 39 5.78 32.48 20.56
N ILE A 40 6.71 32.22 19.64
CA ILE A 40 6.39 32.02 18.22
C ILE A 40 6.32 30.53 17.92
N GLY A 41 5.14 30.06 17.47
CA GLY A 41 4.91 28.71 16.96
C GLY A 41 4.14 27.81 17.89
N ASN A 42 3.50 26.81 17.28
CA ASN A 42 2.90 25.66 17.92
C ASN A 42 3.32 24.41 17.15
N ALA A 43 3.26 23.24 17.77
CA ALA A 43 3.47 21.97 17.10
C ALA A 43 2.22 21.11 17.25
N MET A 44 1.56 20.82 16.13
CA MET A 44 0.44 19.86 16.10
C MET A 44 0.96 18.49 15.69
N SER A 45 0.64 17.47 16.47
CA SER A 45 1.08 16.10 16.22
C SER A 45 0.30 15.40 15.10
N CYS A 46 -0.71 16.05 14.52
CA CYS A 46 -1.66 15.44 13.61
C CYS A 46 -1.38 15.76 12.13
N GLY A 47 -1.60 14.76 11.28
CA GLY A 47 -1.81 14.92 9.85
C GLY A 47 -0.56 15.01 8.97
N ILE A 48 0.65 15.16 9.49
CA ILE A 48 1.86 15.19 8.65
C ILE A 48 2.66 13.90 8.85
N CYS A 49 2.88 13.18 7.75
CA CYS A 49 3.72 12.01 7.71
C CYS A 49 4.92 12.23 6.78
N HIS A 50 5.94 11.41 6.96
CA HIS A 50 7.14 11.46 6.15
C HIS A 50 7.28 10.20 5.30
N SER A 51 7.45 10.38 3.99
CA SER A 51 7.74 9.32 3.03
C SER A 51 9.12 9.58 2.42
N PHE A 52 9.87 8.52 2.13
CA PHE A 52 11.16 8.65 1.48
C PHE A 52 11.03 8.45 -0.02
N ALA A 53 11.51 9.41 -0.80
CA ALA A 53 11.66 9.30 -2.23
C ALA A 53 12.80 8.32 -2.59
N ALA A 54 12.85 7.89 -3.86
CA ALA A 54 13.87 6.95 -4.33
C ALA A 54 15.32 7.50 -4.23
N ASP A 55 15.47 8.81 -4.24
CA ASP A 55 16.74 9.54 -4.05
C ASP A 55 17.14 9.73 -2.57
N GLY A 56 16.33 9.24 -1.64
CA GLY A 56 16.56 9.31 -0.19
C GLY A 56 16.05 10.60 0.47
N ARG A 57 15.42 11.53 -0.28
CA ARG A 57 14.78 12.71 0.31
C ARG A 57 13.55 12.31 1.11
N CYS A 58 13.38 13.01 2.24
CA CYS A 58 12.17 12.92 3.04
C CYS A 58 11.10 13.86 2.45
N VAL A 59 9.93 13.31 2.12
CA VAL A 59 8.78 14.04 1.59
C VAL A 59 7.73 14.13 2.69
N SER A 60 7.34 15.34 3.06
CA SER A 60 6.29 15.59 4.05
C SER A 60 4.90 15.55 3.38
N LEU A 61 3.99 14.73 3.90
CA LEU A 61 2.67 14.54 3.34
C LEU A 61 1.58 14.89 4.36
N LEU A 62 0.55 15.59 3.92
CA LEU A 62 -0.70 15.68 4.67
C LEU A 62 -1.38 14.30 4.60
N LYS A 63 -1.44 13.59 5.72
CA LYS A 63 -2.05 12.26 5.80
C LYS A 63 -3.37 12.36 6.53
N ILE A 64 -4.44 12.15 5.80
CA ILE A 64 -5.81 12.22 6.33
C ILE A 64 -6.68 11.08 5.79
N LEU A 65 -7.75 10.78 6.53
CA LEU A 65 -8.88 10.07 5.97
C LEU A 65 -9.84 11.06 5.32
N PHE A 66 -10.42 10.68 4.17
CA PHE A 66 -11.54 11.41 3.58
C PHE A 66 -12.75 11.35 4.52
N THR A 67 -13.02 10.15 5.07
CA THR A 67 -14.02 9.91 6.11
C THR A 67 -13.56 8.80 7.05
N ASN A 68 -13.96 8.87 8.31
CA ASN A 68 -13.86 7.75 9.26
C ASN A 68 -15.21 7.03 9.48
N GLU A 69 -16.25 7.44 8.79
CA GLU A 69 -17.45 6.64 8.66
C GLU A 69 -17.16 5.44 7.78
N CYS A 70 -17.55 4.24 8.22
CA CYS A 70 -17.27 3.02 7.49
C CYS A 70 -18.40 2.02 7.69
N ILE A 71 -18.89 1.45 6.57
CA ILE A 71 -19.90 0.39 6.60
C ILE A 71 -19.30 -0.99 6.94
N TYR A 72 -17.96 -1.12 6.94
CA TYR A 72 -17.29 -2.38 7.24
C TYR A 72 -17.03 -2.57 8.74
N ASN A 73 -17.01 -3.82 9.17
CA ASN A 73 -16.79 -4.20 10.56
C ASN A 73 -15.47 -4.96 10.77
N CYS A 74 -14.37 -4.42 10.26
CA CYS A 74 -13.05 -5.03 10.42
C CYS A 74 -12.62 -4.98 11.89
N ARG A 75 -12.40 -6.13 12.54
CA ARG A 75 -12.18 -6.27 13.98
C ARG A 75 -10.93 -5.55 14.49
N TYR A 76 -9.93 -5.36 13.64
CA TYR A 76 -8.69 -4.64 13.96
C TYR A 76 -8.82 -3.11 13.80
N CYS A 77 -9.91 -2.60 13.23
CA CYS A 77 -10.01 -1.18 12.84
C CYS A 77 -10.76 -0.37 13.88
N ILE A 78 -10.19 0.78 14.28
CA ILE A 78 -10.85 1.72 15.19
C ILE A 78 -12.12 2.32 14.58
N ASN A 79 -12.15 2.45 13.24
CA ASN A 79 -13.26 3.05 12.49
C ASN A 79 -14.32 2.04 12.04
N ARG A 80 -14.31 0.81 12.56
CA ARG A 80 -15.36 -0.17 12.23
C ARG A 80 -16.74 0.32 12.61
N VAL A 81 -17.77 -0.11 11.87
CA VAL A 81 -19.16 0.37 12.05
C VAL A 81 -19.68 0.19 13.48
N SER A 82 -19.26 -0.85 14.18
CA SER A 82 -19.72 -1.16 15.55
C SER A 82 -19.04 -0.35 16.65
N ASN A 83 -18.03 0.48 16.34
CA ASN A 83 -17.39 1.32 17.33
C ASN A 83 -18.12 2.66 17.50
N ASP A 84 -18.28 3.07 18.75
CA ASP A 84 -18.77 4.41 19.09
C ASP A 84 -17.59 5.39 19.20
N VAL A 85 -17.23 5.97 18.06
CA VAL A 85 -16.16 6.96 17.94
C VAL A 85 -16.68 8.20 17.22
N PRO A 86 -16.14 9.40 17.49
CA PRO A 86 -16.52 10.60 16.74
C PRO A 86 -16.35 10.40 15.24
N ARG A 87 -17.43 10.59 14.48
CA ARG A 87 -17.49 10.40 13.04
C ARG A 87 -17.59 11.72 12.32
N THR A 88 -16.87 11.82 11.21
CA THR A 88 -16.97 12.98 10.31
C THR A 88 -16.45 12.64 8.92
N SER A 89 -16.81 13.48 7.94
CA SER A 89 -16.36 13.36 6.55
C SER A 89 -15.96 14.73 6.04
N PHE A 90 -14.91 14.76 5.23
CA PHE A 90 -14.61 15.93 4.39
C PHE A 90 -15.48 15.93 3.14
N THR A 91 -15.63 17.10 2.53
CA THR A 91 -16.00 17.22 1.13
C THR A 91 -14.73 17.26 0.25
N PRO A 92 -14.84 16.98 -1.05
CA PRO A 92 -13.71 17.15 -1.98
C PRO A 92 -13.08 18.55 -1.92
N GLU A 93 -13.92 19.58 -1.82
CA GLU A 93 -13.52 20.98 -1.75
C GLU A 93 -12.74 21.29 -0.44
N GLU A 94 -13.17 20.70 0.69
CA GLU A 94 -12.46 20.83 1.98
C GLU A 94 -11.07 20.21 1.92
N VAL A 95 -10.92 19.00 1.34
CA VAL A 95 -9.61 18.34 1.16
C VAL A 95 -8.72 19.16 0.23
N CYS A 96 -9.27 19.66 -0.89
CA CYS A 96 -8.52 20.53 -1.80
C CYS A 96 -8.03 21.78 -1.09
N ARG A 97 -8.91 22.48 -0.35
CA ARG A 97 -8.58 23.69 0.41
C ARG A 97 -7.45 23.42 1.42
N LEU A 98 -7.58 22.38 2.25
CA LEU A 98 -6.56 22.00 3.23
C LEU A 98 -5.23 21.70 2.54
N THR A 99 -5.23 20.88 1.49
CA THR A 99 -4.01 20.49 0.77
C THR A 99 -3.30 21.72 0.19
N MET A 100 -4.03 22.60 -0.49
CA MET A 100 -3.47 23.81 -1.11
C MET A 100 -2.95 24.80 -0.06
N GLU A 101 -3.66 24.99 1.05
CA GLU A 101 -3.26 25.88 2.12
C GLU A 101 -1.97 25.40 2.83
N PHE A 102 -1.89 24.11 3.15
CA PHE A 102 -0.69 23.53 3.76
C PHE A 102 0.49 23.54 2.80
N TYR A 103 0.25 23.28 1.52
CA TYR A 103 1.29 23.31 0.49
C TYR A 103 1.85 24.72 0.27
N ARG A 104 0.98 25.74 0.12
CA ARG A 104 1.42 27.15 -0.05
C ARG A 104 2.25 27.67 1.11
N ARG A 105 2.05 27.10 2.32
CA ARG A 105 2.83 27.45 3.52
C ARG A 105 4.07 26.59 3.72
N ASN A 106 4.41 25.74 2.76
CA ASN A 106 5.54 24.80 2.83
C ASN A 106 5.48 23.83 4.03
N TYR A 107 4.29 23.53 4.56
CA TYR A 107 4.15 22.53 5.61
C TYR A 107 4.21 21.10 5.06
N ILE A 108 3.80 20.92 3.80
CA ILE A 108 3.75 19.63 3.10
C ILE A 108 4.27 19.77 1.66
N GLU A 109 4.75 18.67 1.13
CA GLU A 109 5.09 18.50 -0.28
C GLU A 109 4.02 17.70 -1.05
N GLY A 110 3.05 17.11 -0.34
CA GLY A 110 2.00 16.33 -0.96
C GLY A 110 0.89 15.89 -0.02
N LEU A 111 -0.01 15.08 -0.58
CA LEU A 111 -1.19 14.52 0.07
C LEU A 111 -1.07 13.00 0.13
N PHE A 112 -1.41 12.40 1.27
CA PHE A 112 -1.75 10.98 1.40
C PHE A 112 -3.21 10.85 1.81
N LEU A 113 -4.06 10.44 0.86
CA LEU A 113 -5.49 10.32 1.04
C LEU A 113 -5.90 8.86 1.15
N SER A 114 -6.51 8.51 2.27
CA SER A 114 -7.18 7.22 2.52
C SER A 114 -8.62 7.47 2.97
N SER A 115 -9.42 6.44 3.21
CA SER A 115 -10.81 6.60 3.62
C SER A 115 -11.35 5.38 4.36
N GLY A 116 -12.33 5.59 5.24
CA GLY A 116 -13.37 4.60 5.52
C GLY A 116 -14.23 4.40 4.27
N ILE A 117 -15.21 3.51 4.33
CA ILE A 117 -16.11 3.22 3.20
C ILE A 117 -17.50 3.73 3.56
N LEU A 118 -17.88 4.84 2.92
CA LEU A 118 -19.15 5.50 3.09
C LEU A 118 -20.15 4.96 2.04
N TYR A 119 -21.29 4.48 2.46
CA TYR A 119 -22.36 3.91 1.63
C TYR A 119 -21.95 2.72 0.73
N SER A 120 -20.98 2.90 -0.14
CA SER A 120 -20.43 1.86 -1.00
C SER A 120 -18.95 2.12 -1.36
N PRO A 121 -18.20 1.09 -1.82
CA PRO A 121 -16.85 1.27 -2.33
C PRO A 121 -16.79 2.27 -3.48
N ASP A 122 -17.72 2.19 -4.44
CA ASP A 122 -17.76 3.07 -5.62
C ASP A 122 -18.05 4.51 -5.23
N TYR A 123 -19.09 4.76 -4.42
CA TYR A 123 -19.41 6.11 -3.95
C TYR A 123 -18.21 6.78 -3.27
N THR A 124 -17.53 6.03 -2.39
CA THR A 124 -16.34 6.56 -1.70
C THR A 124 -15.20 6.84 -2.68
N MET A 125 -15.00 5.94 -3.65
CA MET A 125 -13.94 6.10 -4.64
C MET A 125 -14.23 7.25 -5.62
N GLU A 126 -15.50 7.51 -5.96
CA GLU A 126 -15.93 8.66 -6.75
C GLU A 126 -15.56 9.99 -6.08
N LEU A 127 -15.83 10.11 -4.78
CA LEU A 127 -15.46 11.31 -4.00
C LEU A 127 -13.93 11.50 -3.95
N ILE A 128 -13.18 10.41 -3.80
CA ILE A 128 -11.71 10.44 -3.88
C ILE A 128 -11.28 10.89 -5.27
N CYS A 129 -11.81 10.28 -6.34
CA CYS A 129 -11.48 10.65 -7.72
C CYS A 129 -11.78 12.12 -8.01
N LYS A 130 -12.93 12.62 -7.56
CA LYS A 130 -13.28 14.05 -7.68
C LYS A 130 -12.24 14.93 -6.98
N THR A 131 -11.85 14.57 -5.76
CA THR A 131 -10.81 15.28 -5.01
C THR A 131 -9.48 15.34 -5.78
N LEU A 132 -9.03 14.19 -6.31
CA LEU A 132 -7.77 14.11 -7.05
C LEU A 132 -7.82 14.89 -8.36
N HIS A 133 -8.95 14.79 -9.07
CA HIS A 133 -9.22 15.59 -10.28
C HIS A 133 -9.14 17.09 -9.98
N ASP A 134 -9.89 17.55 -8.98
CA ASP A 134 -9.96 18.97 -8.64
C ASP A 134 -8.59 19.51 -8.23
N LEU A 135 -7.81 18.74 -7.45
CA LEU A 135 -6.42 19.09 -7.14
C LEU A 135 -5.59 19.27 -8.42
N ARG A 136 -5.64 18.30 -9.35
CA ARG A 136 -4.80 18.31 -10.55
C ARG A 136 -5.25 19.31 -11.60
N VAL A 137 -6.57 19.35 -11.88
CA VAL A 137 -7.13 20.10 -13.02
C VAL A 137 -7.59 21.49 -12.62
N VAL A 138 -8.28 21.62 -11.48
CA VAL A 138 -8.83 22.92 -11.06
C VAL A 138 -7.78 23.75 -10.31
N HIS A 139 -7.08 23.13 -9.36
CA HIS A 139 -6.09 23.82 -8.53
C HIS A 139 -4.67 23.78 -9.08
N HIS A 140 -4.42 23.05 -10.18
CA HIS A 140 -3.10 22.85 -10.79
C HIS A 140 -2.03 22.38 -9.79
N PHE A 141 -2.45 21.54 -8.83
CA PHE A 141 -1.56 21.02 -7.80
C PHE A 141 -0.56 20.03 -8.39
N ASN A 142 0.71 20.39 -8.40
CA ASN A 142 1.79 19.55 -8.92
C ASN A 142 2.57 18.79 -7.80
N GLY A 143 2.14 18.90 -6.55
CA GLY A 143 2.72 18.15 -5.43
C GLY A 143 2.44 16.65 -5.50
N TYR A 144 3.11 15.89 -4.64
CA TYR A 144 2.97 14.43 -4.61
C TYR A 144 1.59 14.00 -4.07
N ILE A 145 0.96 13.04 -4.73
CA ILE A 145 -0.31 12.43 -4.29
C ILE A 145 -0.15 10.92 -4.12
N HIS A 146 -0.36 10.45 -2.90
CA HIS A 146 -0.55 9.03 -2.61
C HIS A 146 -2.02 8.76 -2.33
N CYS A 147 -2.65 7.97 -3.17
CA CYS A 147 -4.04 7.55 -3.03
C CYS A 147 -4.12 6.09 -2.57
N LYS A 148 -4.93 5.84 -1.55
CA LYS A 148 -5.30 4.48 -1.16
C LYS A 148 -6.58 4.08 -1.85
N ALA A 149 -6.49 3.16 -2.80
CA ALA A 149 -7.65 2.66 -3.51
C ALA A 149 -8.58 1.87 -2.56
N ILE A 150 -9.89 2.03 -2.77
CA ILE A 150 -10.90 1.35 -1.97
C ILE A 150 -11.08 -0.08 -2.50
N PRO A 151 -10.90 -1.13 -1.65
CA PRO A 151 -11.15 -2.50 -2.05
C PRO A 151 -12.61 -2.72 -2.47
N GLY A 152 -12.82 -3.26 -3.66
CA GLY A 152 -14.15 -3.49 -4.21
C GLY A 152 -14.72 -2.34 -5.04
N ALA A 153 -13.99 -1.23 -5.20
CA ALA A 153 -14.36 -0.19 -6.15
C ALA A 153 -14.24 -0.68 -7.61
N SER A 154 -15.03 -0.08 -8.49
CA SER A 154 -15.06 -0.39 -9.92
C SER A 154 -13.69 -0.14 -10.58
N GLN A 155 -13.45 -0.84 -11.68
CA GLN A 155 -12.17 -0.75 -12.39
C GLN A 155 -11.94 0.64 -12.98
N GLU A 156 -12.99 1.27 -13.47
CA GLU A 156 -12.97 2.60 -14.05
C GLU A 156 -12.52 3.65 -13.05
N LEU A 157 -12.99 3.56 -11.81
CA LEU A 157 -12.62 4.49 -10.74
C LEU A 157 -11.18 4.29 -10.26
N VAL A 158 -10.73 3.03 -10.18
CA VAL A 158 -9.33 2.72 -9.83
C VAL A 158 -8.38 3.23 -10.91
N GLU A 159 -8.75 3.07 -12.19
CA GLU A 159 -7.98 3.57 -13.33
C GLU A 159 -7.92 5.10 -13.31
N LEU A 160 -9.06 5.74 -13.16
CA LEU A 160 -9.15 7.21 -13.11
C LEU A 160 -8.26 7.79 -12.00
N ALA A 161 -8.32 7.22 -10.79
CA ALA A 161 -7.46 7.62 -9.68
C ALA A 161 -5.97 7.44 -10.01
N GLY A 162 -5.62 6.38 -10.75
CA GLY A 162 -4.25 6.09 -11.15
C GLY A 162 -3.62 7.12 -12.06
N TRP A 163 -4.41 7.81 -12.88
CA TRP A 163 -3.94 8.92 -13.72
C TRP A 163 -3.65 10.20 -12.93
N TYR A 164 -4.32 10.41 -11.79
CA TYR A 164 -4.11 11.59 -10.95
C TYR A 164 -3.12 11.38 -9.81
N ALA A 165 -2.96 10.14 -9.34
CA ALA A 165 -2.06 9.81 -8.24
C ALA A 165 -0.64 9.52 -8.72
N ASP A 166 0.36 9.94 -7.94
CA ASP A 166 1.76 9.53 -8.16
C ASP A 166 2.00 8.11 -7.65
N ARG A 167 1.36 7.75 -6.54
CA ARG A 167 1.40 6.41 -5.96
C ARG A 167 0.02 5.94 -5.57
N MET A 168 -0.24 4.66 -5.79
CA MET A 168 -1.42 4.01 -5.24
C MET A 168 -1.05 2.88 -4.29
N SER A 169 -1.94 2.62 -3.33
CA SER A 169 -1.83 1.44 -2.47
C SER A 169 -3.18 0.77 -2.30
N VAL A 170 -3.15 -0.54 -2.21
CA VAL A 170 -4.29 -1.37 -1.82
C VAL A 170 -3.79 -2.25 -0.67
N ASN A 171 -4.40 -2.14 0.50
CA ASN A 171 -3.94 -2.92 1.64
C ASN A 171 -4.34 -4.39 1.50
N LEU A 172 -3.36 -5.29 1.66
CA LEU A 172 -3.62 -6.72 1.74
C LEU A 172 -4.30 -7.09 3.08
N GLU A 173 -4.05 -6.29 4.10
CA GLU A 173 -4.50 -6.38 5.49
C GLU A 173 -3.87 -7.56 6.22
N LEU A 174 -4.22 -8.79 5.88
CA LEU A 174 -3.74 -9.99 6.54
C LEU A 174 -3.06 -10.94 5.55
N PRO A 175 -2.01 -11.68 5.97
CA PRO A 175 -1.26 -12.57 5.08
C PRO A 175 -2.10 -13.72 4.56
N THR A 176 -3.01 -14.26 5.38
CA THR A 176 -3.82 -15.44 5.04
C THR A 176 -5.27 -15.07 4.70
N GLU A 177 -5.91 -15.88 3.87
CA GLU A 177 -7.33 -15.72 3.54
C GLU A 177 -8.23 -16.05 4.73
N ALA A 178 -7.85 -17.04 5.54
CA ALA A 178 -8.55 -17.39 6.75
C ALA A 178 -8.59 -16.22 7.74
N GLY A 179 -7.42 -15.61 8.02
CA GLY A 179 -7.34 -14.43 8.86
C GLY A 179 -8.14 -13.25 8.31
N LEU A 180 -8.10 -13.03 6.98
CA LEU A 180 -8.90 -11.98 6.35
C LEU A 180 -10.41 -12.21 6.55
N LYS A 181 -10.88 -13.44 6.35
CA LYS A 181 -12.28 -13.80 6.55
C LYS A 181 -12.72 -13.64 8.01
N GLU A 182 -11.84 -13.98 8.95
CA GLU A 182 -12.10 -13.86 10.39
C GLU A 182 -12.14 -12.40 10.87
N LEU A 183 -11.15 -11.59 10.47
CA LEU A 183 -10.97 -10.25 11.02
C LEU A 183 -11.52 -9.12 10.15
N ALA A 184 -11.78 -9.37 8.88
CA ALA A 184 -12.32 -8.41 7.93
C ALA A 184 -13.37 -9.05 7.00
N PRO A 185 -14.52 -9.52 7.52
CA PRO A 185 -15.49 -10.33 6.79
C PRO A 185 -16.07 -9.66 5.55
N ASN A 186 -16.05 -8.32 5.50
CA ASN A 186 -16.50 -7.55 4.34
C ASN A 186 -15.44 -7.44 3.22
N LYS A 187 -14.23 -7.94 3.44
CA LYS A 187 -13.14 -7.93 2.45
C LYS A 187 -12.87 -9.33 1.93
N SER A 188 -12.50 -9.44 0.66
CA SER A 188 -12.07 -10.69 0.05
C SER A 188 -10.73 -10.53 -0.67
N ARG A 189 -9.99 -11.62 -0.84
CA ARG A 189 -8.76 -11.62 -1.65
C ARG A 189 -9.01 -11.07 -3.05
N LYS A 190 -10.14 -11.46 -3.68
CA LYS A 190 -10.52 -10.97 -5.01
C LYS A 190 -10.62 -9.44 -5.01
N ASN A 191 -11.36 -8.85 -4.06
CA ASN A 191 -11.58 -7.40 -4.00
C ASN A 191 -10.31 -6.60 -3.71
N ILE A 192 -9.27 -7.25 -3.17
CA ILE A 192 -7.95 -6.64 -2.91
C ILE A 192 -7.00 -6.85 -4.09
N LEU A 193 -6.89 -8.06 -4.61
CA LEU A 193 -5.90 -8.40 -5.64
C LEU A 193 -6.30 -7.90 -7.03
N THR A 194 -7.60 -7.79 -7.32
CA THR A 194 -8.07 -7.26 -8.62
C THR A 194 -7.58 -5.83 -8.87
N PRO A 195 -7.82 -4.85 -7.98
CA PRO A 195 -7.29 -3.50 -8.19
C PRO A 195 -5.75 -3.46 -8.17
N MET A 196 -5.06 -4.32 -7.41
CA MET A 196 -3.60 -4.40 -7.46
C MET A 196 -3.08 -4.82 -8.84
N ARG A 197 -3.75 -5.80 -9.48
CA ARG A 197 -3.41 -6.26 -10.83
C ARG A 197 -3.72 -5.19 -11.87
N GLN A 198 -4.84 -4.51 -11.73
CA GLN A 198 -5.22 -3.41 -12.61
C GLN A 198 -4.20 -2.27 -12.55
N ILE A 199 -3.76 -1.87 -11.35
CA ILE A 199 -2.72 -0.86 -11.17
C ILE A 199 -1.41 -1.32 -11.83
N GLN A 200 -1.03 -2.60 -11.66
CA GLN A 200 0.16 -3.17 -12.31
C GLN A 200 0.07 -3.09 -13.84
N SER A 201 -1.06 -3.47 -14.43
CA SER A 201 -1.29 -3.44 -15.87
C SER A 201 -1.24 -2.00 -16.40
N GLY A 202 -1.92 -1.05 -15.73
CA GLY A 202 -1.89 0.38 -16.08
C GLY A 202 -0.47 0.96 -16.02
N MET A 203 0.33 0.60 -15.00
CA MET A 203 1.75 0.99 -14.92
C MET A 203 2.58 0.42 -16.07
N ALA A 204 2.33 -0.83 -16.48
CA ALA A 204 3.05 -1.46 -17.58
C ALA A 204 2.73 -0.75 -18.91
N GLN A 205 1.44 -0.53 -19.18
CA GLN A 205 0.97 0.18 -20.36
C GLN A 205 1.50 1.62 -20.44
N SER A 206 1.44 2.36 -19.34
CA SER A 206 1.96 3.73 -19.29
C SER A 206 3.47 3.78 -19.56
N ARG A 207 4.26 2.81 -19.05
CA ARG A 207 5.70 2.73 -19.39
C ARG A 207 5.95 2.49 -20.86
N GLU A 208 5.14 1.67 -21.51
CA GLU A 208 5.23 1.40 -22.95
C GLU A 208 4.87 2.66 -23.75
N MET A 209 3.73 3.31 -23.42
CA MET A 209 3.29 4.55 -24.06
C MET A 209 4.34 5.68 -23.96
N LEU A 210 5.02 5.79 -22.84
CA LEU A 210 6.06 6.80 -22.60
C LEU A 210 7.46 6.37 -23.11
N GLY A 211 7.58 5.23 -23.80
CA GLY A 211 8.85 4.74 -24.32
C GLY A 211 9.87 4.35 -23.23
N MET A 212 9.43 4.15 -21.99
CA MET A 212 10.27 3.83 -20.85
C MET A 212 10.64 2.34 -20.82
N LYS A 213 11.51 1.88 -21.71
CA LYS A 213 11.97 0.48 -21.80
C LYS A 213 12.52 -0.01 -20.45
N GLY A 214 11.70 -0.73 -19.68
CA GLY A 214 12.06 -1.29 -18.37
C GLY A 214 12.24 -0.28 -17.24
N GLY A 215 11.97 1.02 -17.49
CA GLY A 215 12.10 2.09 -16.50
C GLY A 215 11.04 2.00 -15.40
N ASN A 216 11.44 2.42 -14.18
CA ASN A 216 10.55 2.56 -13.01
C ASN A 216 9.89 1.27 -12.50
N ARG A 217 10.50 0.10 -12.72
CA ARG A 217 10.07 -1.15 -12.09
C ARG A 217 10.51 -1.23 -10.63
N SER A 218 10.03 -2.24 -9.90
CA SER A 218 10.40 -2.46 -8.50
C SER A 218 11.87 -2.84 -8.33
N ALA A 219 12.42 -2.62 -7.14
CA ALA A 219 13.76 -3.07 -6.80
C ALA A 219 13.89 -4.60 -6.87
N TYR A 220 12.83 -5.33 -6.49
CA TYR A 220 12.76 -6.77 -6.62
C TYR A 220 12.91 -7.22 -8.08
N TRP A 221 12.24 -6.55 -9.02
CA TRP A 221 12.35 -6.86 -10.44
C TRP A 221 13.79 -6.72 -10.95
N TYR A 222 14.47 -5.58 -10.67
CA TYR A 222 15.84 -5.37 -11.09
C TYR A 222 16.81 -6.40 -10.49
N THR A 223 16.60 -6.77 -9.22
CA THR A 223 17.41 -7.78 -8.53
C THR A 223 17.19 -9.17 -9.16
N SER A 224 15.94 -9.56 -9.40
CA SER A 224 15.59 -10.84 -10.02
C SER A 224 16.14 -10.93 -11.45
N LYS A 225 16.01 -9.87 -12.25
CA LYS A 225 16.60 -9.82 -13.60
C LYS A 225 18.13 -9.97 -13.57
N ARG A 226 18.81 -9.33 -12.62
CA ARG A 226 20.28 -9.49 -12.44
C ARG A 226 20.66 -10.94 -12.13
N LEU A 227 19.81 -11.66 -11.39
CA LEU A 227 20.01 -13.05 -11.01
C LEU A 227 19.53 -14.06 -12.07
N GLY A 228 18.99 -13.59 -13.20
CA GLY A 228 18.44 -14.46 -14.25
C GLY A 228 17.14 -15.17 -13.85
N ARG A 229 16.45 -14.70 -12.80
CA ARG A 229 15.18 -15.31 -12.33
C ARG A 229 14.02 -14.94 -13.22
N SER A 230 13.13 -15.91 -13.47
CA SER A 230 11.85 -15.66 -14.14
C SER A 230 10.96 -14.80 -13.27
N MET A 231 10.28 -13.82 -13.89
CA MET A 231 9.28 -12.99 -13.25
C MET A 231 7.91 -13.35 -13.79
N GLU A 232 6.96 -13.62 -12.90
CA GLU A 232 5.57 -13.91 -13.26
C GLU A 232 4.73 -12.64 -13.49
N ILE A 233 5.39 -11.51 -13.73
CA ILE A 233 4.70 -10.27 -14.12
C ILE A 233 4.27 -10.47 -15.56
N GLU A 234 2.99 -10.77 -15.77
CA GLU A 234 2.40 -10.81 -17.10
C GLU A 234 2.53 -9.43 -17.74
N GLU A 235 3.41 -9.32 -18.71
CA GLU A 235 3.42 -8.20 -19.64
C GLU A 235 2.31 -8.51 -20.64
N HIS A 236 1.10 -8.02 -20.37
CA HIS A 236 0.08 -8.03 -21.41
C HIS A 236 0.64 -7.24 -22.59
N LYS A 237 0.78 -7.87 -23.74
CA LYS A 237 0.91 -7.18 -25.03
C LYS A 237 -0.44 -6.50 -25.28
N ILE A 238 -0.63 -5.35 -24.68
CA ILE A 238 -1.74 -4.49 -24.98
C ILE A 238 -1.34 -3.80 -26.28
N THR A 239 -1.96 -4.21 -27.36
CA THR A 239 -1.98 -3.38 -28.57
C THR A 239 -2.54 -2.02 -28.15
N PRO A 240 -1.93 -0.91 -28.57
CA PRO A 240 -2.45 0.41 -28.22
C PRO A 240 -3.83 0.55 -28.87
N ASP A 241 -4.86 0.18 -28.12
CA ASP A 241 -6.22 0.43 -28.54
C ASP A 241 -6.52 1.88 -28.18
N SER A 242 -6.70 2.68 -29.23
CA SER A 242 -7.11 4.08 -29.14
C SER A 242 -8.48 4.29 -28.49
N SER A 243 -9.16 3.21 -28.08
CA SER A 243 -10.47 3.24 -27.41
C SER A 243 -10.40 3.69 -25.95
N LEU A 244 -9.24 3.67 -25.30
CA LEU A 244 -9.08 4.23 -23.95
C LEU A 244 -9.11 5.78 -23.92
N ILE A 245 -9.07 6.42 -25.08
CA ILE A 245 -9.19 7.87 -25.23
C ILE A 245 -10.58 8.28 -25.74
N GLY A 246 -11.39 7.36 -26.21
CA GLY A 246 -12.73 7.62 -26.73
C GLY A 246 -13.59 6.39 -26.56
N GLY A 247 -14.66 6.55 -25.80
CA GLY A 247 -15.55 5.47 -25.44
C GLY A 247 -16.00 4.60 -26.60
N ARG A 248 -15.85 3.31 -26.44
CA ARG A 248 -16.74 2.28 -27.00
C ARG A 248 -16.68 1.01 -26.13
N ASN A 249 -17.86 0.53 -25.82
CA ASN A 249 -18.11 -0.77 -25.22
C ASN A 249 -17.62 -1.87 -26.17
N ASP A 250 -16.66 -2.68 -25.74
CA ASP A 250 -16.46 -3.97 -26.34
C ASP A 250 -16.43 -5.03 -25.22
N ARG A 251 -17.39 -5.94 -25.39
CA ARG A 251 -17.59 -7.12 -24.56
C ARG A 251 -16.38 -8.04 -24.68
N PHE A 252 -15.83 -8.44 -23.55
CA PHE A 252 -14.88 -9.55 -23.52
C PHE A 252 -15.59 -10.84 -23.88
N GLU A 253 -15.35 -11.34 -25.11
CA GLU A 253 -15.65 -12.72 -25.46
C GLU A 253 -14.65 -13.66 -24.80
N GLU A 254 -15.17 -14.55 -23.94
CA GLU A 254 -14.45 -15.72 -23.46
C GLU A 254 -14.09 -16.63 -24.66
N GLN A 255 -12.81 -16.67 -25.03
CA GLN A 255 -12.34 -17.72 -25.93
C GLN A 255 -12.30 -19.06 -25.18
N LYS A 256 -13.33 -19.86 -25.41
CA LYS A 256 -13.37 -21.30 -25.09
C LYS A 256 -12.39 -22.05 -25.99
N ASN A 257 -11.26 -22.46 -25.46
CA ASN A 257 -10.49 -23.52 -26.07
C ASN A 257 -11.13 -24.89 -25.73
N ILE A 258 -11.78 -25.44 -26.71
CA ILE A 258 -12.35 -26.78 -26.70
C ILE A 258 -11.24 -27.80 -26.97
N HIS A 259 -10.84 -28.57 -26.00
CA HIS A 259 -10.29 -29.90 -26.25
C HIS A 259 -11.36 -30.94 -25.95
N LYS A 260 -11.79 -31.57 -27.03
CA LYS A 260 -12.68 -32.75 -27.00
C LYS A 260 -11.99 -33.91 -26.29
N SER A 261 -12.67 -34.46 -25.31
CA SER A 261 -12.62 -35.89 -25.00
C SER A 261 -13.97 -36.32 -24.45
N SER A 262 -14.53 -37.29 -25.13
CA SER A 262 -15.82 -37.95 -24.94
C SER A 262 -15.93 -38.68 -23.60
N ASN A 263 -17.04 -38.52 -22.88
CA ASN A 263 -17.96 -39.64 -22.59
C ASN A 263 -19.09 -39.23 -21.64
N ASP A 264 -20.28 -39.61 -22.12
CA ASP A 264 -21.58 -39.62 -21.50
C ASP A 264 -21.70 -39.78 -19.99
N LYS A 265 -22.57 -38.96 -19.38
CA LYS A 265 -23.80 -39.47 -18.70
C LYS A 265 -24.73 -38.31 -18.29
N THR A 266 -25.88 -38.36 -18.90
CA THR A 266 -27.11 -37.62 -18.57
C THR A 266 -27.54 -37.79 -17.11
N TYR A 267 -27.92 -36.69 -16.47
CA TYR A 267 -29.01 -36.65 -15.48
C TYR A 267 -29.76 -35.31 -15.60
N ASN A 268 -31.00 -35.45 -16.07
CA ASN A 268 -32.04 -34.43 -15.96
C ASN A 268 -32.45 -34.28 -14.49
N LEU A 269 -32.64 -33.07 -14.03
CA LEU A 269 -33.63 -32.77 -13.00
C LEU A 269 -34.15 -31.33 -13.16
N SER A 270 -35.44 -31.30 -13.22
CA SER A 270 -36.42 -30.28 -13.46
C SER A 270 -36.37 -29.07 -12.55
N MET A 271 -36.82 -27.94 -13.15
CA MET A 271 -37.32 -26.75 -12.45
C MET A 271 -38.33 -27.14 -11.36
N ASP A 272 -38.23 -26.48 -10.22
CA ASP A 272 -39.44 -26.17 -9.47
C ASP A 272 -39.37 -24.76 -8.87
N THR A 273 -40.45 -24.06 -9.10
CA THR A 273 -40.74 -22.68 -8.68
C THR A 273 -41.40 -22.72 -7.30
N GLY A 274 -40.84 -21.98 -6.34
CA GLY A 274 -41.44 -21.89 -5.00
C GLY A 274 -41.23 -20.54 -4.32
N LYS A 275 -42.26 -19.78 -4.31
CA LYS A 275 -42.59 -18.48 -3.70
C LYS A 275 -42.15 -18.28 -2.26
N ASN A 276 -41.75 -17.04 -2.00
CA ASN A 276 -42.06 -16.19 -0.84
C ASN A 276 -42.13 -16.78 0.59
N ALA A 277 -41.19 -16.34 1.45
CA ALA A 277 -41.55 -16.11 2.85
C ALA A 277 -40.80 -14.87 3.38
N ILE A 278 -41.59 -13.87 3.60
CA ILE A 278 -41.25 -12.64 4.35
C ILE A 278 -41.13 -13.04 5.83
N LEU A 279 -40.03 -12.75 6.46
CA LEU A 279 -39.95 -12.69 7.91
C LEU A 279 -39.56 -11.26 8.34
N ASN A 280 -40.62 -10.54 8.75
CA ASN A 280 -40.53 -9.31 9.55
C ASN A 280 -39.90 -9.66 10.90
N ALA A 281 -38.80 -9.03 11.24
CA ALA A 281 -38.33 -8.92 12.61
C ALA A 281 -38.36 -7.43 13.01
N ASP A 282 -39.31 -7.13 13.87
CA ASP A 282 -39.51 -5.84 14.54
C ASP A 282 -38.21 -5.45 15.30
N PHE A 283 -37.62 -4.34 14.94
CA PHE A 283 -36.69 -3.59 15.81
C PHE A 283 -37.37 -2.29 16.25
N LYS A 284 -38.07 -2.36 17.36
CA LYS A 284 -38.42 -1.17 18.18
C LYS A 284 -37.22 -0.80 19.06
N GLY A 285 -36.71 0.42 18.93
CA GLY A 285 -35.92 0.97 20.00
C GLY A 285 -34.98 2.13 19.63
N ARG A 286 -35.53 3.33 19.86
CA ARG A 286 -34.91 4.63 20.10
C ARG A 286 -34.59 5.51 18.90
N LYS A 287 -35.56 6.35 18.60
CA LYS A 287 -35.40 7.63 17.92
C LYS A 287 -34.62 8.59 18.83
N SER A 288 -33.52 9.12 18.32
CA SER A 288 -33.08 10.47 18.64
C SER A 288 -32.98 11.21 17.31
N GLU A 289 -34.01 11.94 17.00
CA GLU A 289 -34.08 12.87 15.90
C GLU A 289 -33.08 14.01 16.17
N LYS A 290 -31.99 14.06 15.45
CA LYS A 290 -31.36 15.30 15.04
C LYS A 290 -31.60 15.41 13.54
N GLN A 291 -32.56 16.25 13.20
CA GLN A 291 -32.77 16.78 11.87
C GLN A 291 -31.44 17.46 11.43
N ILE A 292 -30.69 16.77 10.61
CA ILE A 292 -29.71 17.40 9.71
C ILE A 292 -30.57 17.87 8.54
N GLU A 293 -30.56 19.18 8.31
CA GLU A 293 -31.29 19.80 7.21
C GLU A 293 -30.98 19.07 5.89
N LYS A 294 -32.03 18.46 5.38
CA LYS A 294 -32.06 17.71 4.12
C LYS A 294 -31.93 18.59 2.87
N THR A 295 -31.69 19.88 3.02
CA THR A 295 -31.81 20.85 1.93
C THR A 295 -30.59 21.01 1.09
N ASP A 296 -29.38 20.57 1.53
CA ASP A 296 -28.16 20.73 0.70
C ASP A 296 -27.68 19.45 0.01
N ILE A 297 -28.36 18.32 0.25
CA ILE A 297 -27.99 17.02 -0.40
C ILE A 297 -28.93 16.70 -1.58
N LEU A 298 -30.09 17.35 -1.68
CA LEU A 298 -31.13 17.04 -2.67
C LEU A 298 -31.06 17.89 -3.96
N SER A 299 -30.06 18.75 -4.11
CA SER A 299 -29.80 19.42 -5.40
C SER A 299 -28.75 18.71 -6.30
N MET A 300 -28.25 17.58 -5.88
CA MET A 300 -27.62 16.64 -6.80
C MET A 300 -28.72 15.78 -7.43
N GLU A 301 -29.30 16.32 -8.51
CA GLU A 301 -30.22 15.60 -9.38
C GLU A 301 -29.68 14.20 -9.67
N GLU A 302 -30.59 13.23 -9.73
CA GLU A 302 -30.40 11.87 -10.19
C GLU A 302 -29.56 11.84 -11.46
N HIS A 303 -28.23 11.83 -11.34
CA HIS A 303 -27.37 11.50 -12.44
C HIS A 303 -27.42 9.99 -12.65
N LYS A 304 -28.22 9.62 -13.64
CA LYS A 304 -28.21 8.30 -14.27
C LYS A 304 -26.76 7.84 -14.36
N THR A 305 -26.42 6.83 -13.59
CA THR A 305 -25.18 6.06 -13.71
C THR A 305 -25.08 5.50 -15.11
N GLY A 306 -24.34 6.13 -15.97
CA GLY A 306 -24.12 5.71 -17.34
C GLY A 306 -23.25 6.70 -18.09
N SER A 307 -22.09 6.24 -18.50
CA SER A 307 -21.16 6.73 -19.54
C SER A 307 -20.78 8.24 -19.62
N ASN A 308 -21.57 9.16 -19.07
CA ASN A 308 -21.31 10.60 -19.19
C ASN A 308 -20.40 11.19 -18.10
N ALA A 309 -20.24 10.55 -16.95
CA ALA A 309 -19.34 11.00 -15.89
C ALA A 309 -17.86 10.86 -16.32
N LEU A 310 -17.51 9.80 -17.03
CA LEU A 310 -16.15 9.55 -17.53
C LEU A 310 -15.76 10.53 -18.67
N THR A 311 -16.72 11.00 -19.48
CA THR A 311 -16.45 11.96 -20.57
C THR A 311 -16.17 13.39 -20.09
N MET A 312 -16.68 13.81 -18.94
CA MET A 312 -16.37 15.11 -18.35
C MET A 312 -14.95 15.17 -17.75
N TRP A 313 -14.31 14.00 -17.48
CA TRP A 313 -13.03 13.91 -16.78
C TRP A 313 -11.84 13.66 -17.73
N ASN A 314 -12.04 13.76 -19.02
CA ASN A 314 -11.12 13.37 -20.11
C ASN A 314 -9.95 14.33 -20.37
N LYS A 315 -9.57 15.23 -19.46
CA LYS A 315 -8.35 16.03 -19.59
C LYS A 315 -7.29 15.57 -18.57
N THR A 316 -6.95 14.29 -18.59
CA THR A 316 -5.78 13.79 -17.85
C THR A 316 -4.51 14.13 -18.63
N ASP A 317 -3.56 14.73 -17.96
CA ASP A 317 -2.22 14.91 -18.53
C ASP A 317 -1.49 13.56 -18.54
N ILE A 318 -1.58 12.87 -19.67
CA ILE A 318 -0.95 11.56 -19.90
C ILE A 318 0.58 11.65 -19.73
N SER A 319 1.17 12.85 -19.89
CA SER A 319 2.62 13.05 -19.76
C SER A 319 3.16 12.69 -18.37
N ARG A 320 2.34 12.76 -17.33
CA ARG A 320 2.72 12.34 -15.96
C ARG A 320 2.93 10.84 -15.83
N GLY A 321 2.32 10.05 -16.68
CA GLY A 321 2.25 8.60 -16.56
C GLY A 321 1.27 8.11 -15.51
N PHE A 322 0.85 6.86 -15.64
CA PHE A 322 -0.05 6.19 -14.69
C PHE A 322 0.72 5.71 -13.46
N VAL A 323 0.36 6.18 -12.27
CA VAL A 323 0.98 5.82 -10.99
C VAL A 323 2.52 5.82 -11.06
N PRO A 324 3.17 6.92 -11.44
CA PRO A 324 4.59 6.94 -11.79
C PRO A 324 5.51 6.55 -10.63
N ALA A 325 5.11 6.75 -9.38
CA ALA A 325 5.86 6.30 -8.19
C ALA A 325 5.54 4.84 -7.78
N GLY A 326 4.68 4.14 -8.54
CA GLY A 326 4.38 2.73 -8.35
C GLY A 326 3.36 2.45 -7.25
N GLN A 327 3.07 1.17 -7.06
CA GLN A 327 2.13 0.71 -6.05
C GLN A 327 2.82 0.12 -4.81
N SER A 328 2.08 0.12 -3.70
CA SER A 328 2.49 -0.49 -2.43
C SER A 328 1.30 -1.17 -1.75
N THR A 329 1.59 -1.98 -0.73
CA THR A 329 0.58 -2.62 0.11
C THR A 329 1.01 -2.62 1.56
N GLN A 330 0.09 -2.95 2.46
CA GLN A 330 0.34 -3.10 3.88
C GLN A 330 -0.29 -4.39 4.40
N MET A 331 0.42 -5.05 5.33
CA MET A 331 -0.07 -6.19 6.11
C MET A 331 0.02 -5.88 7.61
N ILE A 332 -0.98 -6.32 8.35
CA ILE A 332 -1.03 -6.32 9.80
C ILE A 332 -0.37 -7.61 10.28
N ILE A 333 0.54 -7.50 11.25
CA ILE A 333 1.37 -8.61 11.72
C ILE A 333 1.04 -8.93 13.17
N GLY A 334 0.75 -10.21 13.45
CA GLY A 334 0.47 -10.67 14.80
C GLY A 334 -0.98 -10.45 15.26
N ALA A 335 -1.90 -10.20 14.35
CA ALA A 335 -3.33 -10.20 14.59
C ALA A 335 -3.94 -11.61 14.49
N THR A 336 -3.29 -12.49 13.74
CA THR A 336 -3.64 -13.89 13.53
C THR A 336 -2.41 -14.76 13.76
N GLY A 337 -2.55 -16.09 13.62
CA GLY A 337 -1.49 -17.06 13.93
C GLY A 337 -0.42 -17.22 12.86
N GLU A 338 -0.33 -16.32 11.88
CA GLU A 338 0.62 -16.42 10.78
C GLU A 338 2.09 -16.41 11.23
N SER A 339 2.88 -17.23 10.56
CA SER A 339 4.33 -17.28 10.74
C SER A 339 5.05 -16.19 9.91
N ASP A 340 6.29 -15.87 10.26
CA ASP A 340 7.12 -14.96 9.46
C ASP A 340 7.44 -15.57 8.08
N TYR A 341 7.52 -16.90 7.98
CA TYR A 341 7.72 -17.61 6.72
C TYR A 341 6.54 -17.39 5.77
N GLU A 342 5.29 -17.51 6.25
CA GLU A 342 4.10 -17.22 5.45
C GLU A 342 4.05 -15.75 5.02
N ILE A 343 4.35 -14.82 5.94
CA ILE A 343 4.40 -13.38 5.65
C ILE A 343 5.42 -13.07 4.55
N MET A 344 6.64 -13.62 4.65
CA MET A 344 7.70 -13.38 3.69
C MET A 344 7.41 -14.03 2.33
N SER A 345 6.83 -15.23 2.33
CA SER A 345 6.40 -15.93 1.12
C SER A 345 5.31 -15.15 0.37
N VAL A 346 4.33 -14.62 1.10
CA VAL A 346 3.30 -13.73 0.53
C VAL A 346 3.92 -12.46 -0.01
N SER A 347 4.85 -11.83 0.72
CA SER A 347 5.54 -10.61 0.28
C SER A 347 6.33 -10.84 -1.00
N GLU A 348 7.05 -11.94 -1.08
CA GLU A 348 7.80 -12.33 -2.29
C GLU A 348 6.87 -12.56 -3.48
N ALA A 349 5.77 -13.30 -3.30
CA ALA A 349 4.76 -13.50 -4.33
C ALA A 349 4.13 -12.19 -4.82
N LEU A 350 3.89 -11.24 -3.92
CA LEU A 350 3.39 -9.91 -4.27
C LEU A 350 4.41 -9.10 -5.09
N TYR A 351 5.69 -9.12 -4.72
CA TYR A 351 6.75 -8.49 -5.52
C TYR A 351 6.87 -9.12 -6.91
N LYS A 352 6.81 -10.45 -6.97
CA LYS A 352 6.95 -11.23 -8.19
C LYS A 352 5.80 -10.99 -9.18
N ARG A 353 4.55 -10.89 -8.66
CA ARG A 353 3.34 -10.86 -9.49
C ARG A 353 2.76 -9.48 -9.75
N PHE A 354 3.02 -8.49 -8.89
CA PHE A 354 2.34 -7.18 -8.93
C PHE A 354 3.28 -5.98 -9.09
N ASP A 355 4.58 -6.18 -9.28
CA ASP A 355 5.59 -5.11 -9.40
C ASP A 355 5.52 -4.08 -8.26
N LEU A 356 5.26 -4.53 -7.04
CA LEU A 356 5.15 -3.66 -5.89
C LEU A 356 6.48 -2.95 -5.60
N LYS A 357 6.40 -1.67 -5.24
CA LYS A 357 7.59 -0.93 -4.75
C LYS A 357 7.92 -1.30 -3.31
N ARG A 358 6.91 -1.57 -2.48
CA ARG A 358 7.10 -1.89 -1.08
C ARG A 358 5.88 -2.60 -0.49
N VAL A 359 6.15 -3.53 0.42
CA VAL A 359 5.20 -4.06 1.39
C VAL A 359 5.49 -3.37 2.73
N PHE A 360 4.46 -2.85 3.38
CA PHE A 360 4.54 -2.31 4.74
C PHE A 360 4.03 -3.36 5.73
N TYR A 361 4.76 -3.55 6.82
CA TYR A 361 4.40 -4.42 7.92
C TYR A 361 3.98 -3.54 9.09
N SER A 362 2.82 -3.82 9.67
CA SER A 362 2.27 -3.06 10.79
C SER A 362 2.02 -4.01 11.95
N ALA A 363 2.75 -3.86 13.03
CA ALA A 363 2.50 -4.63 14.24
C ALA A 363 1.08 -4.37 14.75
N PHE A 364 0.33 -5.44 15.00
CA PHE A 364 -1.06 -5.35 15.46
C PHE A 364 -1.14 -4.66 16.82
N ILE A 365 -2.08 -3.75 16.93
CA ILE A 365 -2.48 -3.09 18.19
C ILE A 365 -3.96 -3.36 18.41
N ASN A 366 -4.30 -3.96 19.53
CA ASN A 366 -5.70 -4.25 19.88
C ASN A 366 -6.41 -2.99 20.40
N VAL A 367 -6.68 -2.06 19.46
CA VAL A 367 -7.31 -0.76 19.78
C VAL A 367 -8.76 -0.87 20.24
N ASN A 368 -9.41 -1.99 19.98
CA ASN A 368 -10.81 -2.23 20.32
C ASN A 368 -10.99 -3.01 21.62
N ASN A 369 -9.89 -3.37 22.31
CA ASN A 369 -9.89 -4.24 23.49
C ASN A 369 -10.71 -5.53 23.29
N ASP A 370 -10.68 -6.07 22.06
CA ASP A 370 -11.37 -7.32 21.73
C ASP A 370 -10.62 -8.48 22.36
N SER A 371 -11.23 -9.11 23.37
CA SER A 371 -10.62 -10.19 24.17
C SER A 371 -10.34 -11.46 23.36
N THR A 372 -10.93 -11.60 22.16
CA THR A 372 -10.70 -12.75 21.28
C THR A 372 -9.51 -12.54 20.34
N LEU A 373 -8.96 -11.32 20.30
CA LEU A 373 -7.75 -10.99 19.55
C LEU A 373 -6.53 -11.04 20.48
N PRO A 374 -5.33 -11.30 19.93
CA PRO A 374 -4.14 -11.39 20.75
C PRO A 374 -3.92 -10.11 21.58
N ALA A 375 -3.97 -10.25 22.89
CA ALA A 375 -3.52 -9.22 23.82
C ALA A 375 -2.02 -9.44 24.05
N GLN A 376 -1.19 -8.57 23.52
CA GLN A 376 0.24 -8.72 23.68
C GLN A 376 0.70 -8.10 25.00
N VAL A 377 1.15 -8.96 25.90
CA VAL A 377 1.85 -8.53 27.11
C VAL A 377 3.15 -7.83 26.68
N GLY A 378 3.29 -6.54 27.02
CA GLY A 378 4.45 -5.73 26.65
C GLY A 378 4.30 -4.93 25.37
N GLY A 379 3.11 -4.87 24.76
CA GLY A 379 2.80 -4.03 23.59
C GLY A 379 2.99 -4.73 22.23
N PRO A 380 2.91 -3.99 21.11
CA PRO A 380 2.95 -4.57 19.77
C PRO A 380 4.31 -5.23 19.48
N PRO A 381 4.35 -6.26 18.60
CA PRO A 381 5.56 -7.03 18.30
C PRO A 381 6.58 -6.26 17.44
N LEU A 382 7.05 -5.11 17.91
CA LEU A 382 7.92 -4.19 17.16
C LEU A 382 9.23 -4.85 16.71
N ARG A 383 9.78 -5.78 17.51
CA ARG A 383 10.99 -6.52 17.10
C ARG A 383 10.71 -7.43 15.92
N ARG A 384 9.56 -8.11 15.91
CA ARG A 384 9.11 -8.95 14.79
C ARG A 384 8.91 -8.10 13.53
N GLU A 385 8.20 -6.99 13.65
CA GLU A 385 8.02 -6.02 12.56
C GLU A 385 9.39 -5.57 11.99
N HIS A 386 10.32 -5.21 12.87
CA HIS A 386 11.65 -4.78 12.45
C HIS A 386 12.44 -5.88 11.72
N ARG A 387 12.34 -7.16 12.15
CA ARG A 387 12.96 -8.29 11.44
C ARG A 387 12.34 -8.51 10.08
N LEU A 388 11.03 -8.39 9.96
CA LEU A 388 10.33 -8.48 8.67
C LEU A 388 10.80 -7.38 7.70
N TYR A 389 10.94 -6.14 8.16
CA TYR A 389 11.51 -5.07 7.32
C TYR A 389 12.96 -5.33 6.90
N GLN A 390 13.78 -5.92 7.77
CA GLN A 390 15.14 -6.29 7.41
C GLN A 390 15.15 -7.41 6.35
N ALA A 391 14.32 -8.43 6.52
CA ALA A 391 14.17 -9.53 5.57
C ALA A 391 13.60 -9.05 4.22
N ASP A 392 12.59 -8.19 4.24
CA ASP A 392 12.05 -7.54 3.05
C ASP A 392 13.14 -6.80 2.25
N TRP A 393 14.05 -6.14 2.95
CA TRP A 393 15.20 -5.50 2.31
C TRP A 393 16.14 -6.52 1.64
N LEU A 394 16.33 -7.70 2.26
CA LEU A 394 17.12 -8.79 1.67
C LEU A 394 16.47 -9.35 0.41
N LEU A 395 15.15 -9.55 0.40
CA LEU A 395 14.41 -9.96 -0.79
C LEU A 395 14.60 -8.96 -1.94
N ARG A 396 14.36 -7.68 -1.67
CA ARG A 396 14.29 -6.67 -2.73
C ARG A 396 15.64 -6.28 -3.31
N TYR A 397 16.69 -6.26 -2.52
CA TYR A 397 17.98 -5.68 -2.95
C TYR A 397 19.15 -6.65 -2.95
N TYR A 398 19.09 -7.71 -2.14
CA TYR A 398 20.21 -8.64 -1.97
C TYR A 398 20.01 -9.95 -2.73
N GLY A 399 18.80 -10.21 -3.19
CA GLY A 399 18.49 -11.40 -3.95
C GLY A 399 18.32 -12.66 -3.11
N PHE A 400 17.93 -12.49 -1.84
CA PHE A 400 17.45 -13.61 -1.04
C PHE A 400 16.05 -14.01 -1.49
N GLU A 401 15.67 -15.25 -1.22
CA GLU A 401 14.32 -15.77 -1.34
C GLU A 401 13.75 -16.06 0.06
N ALA A 402 12.43 -16.09 0.18
CA ALA A 402 11.79 -16.32 1.47
C ALA A 402 12.15 -17.68 2.07
N ASN A 403 12.26 -18.72 1.21
CA ASN A 403 12.65 -20.08 1.58
C ASN A 403 14.12 -20.24 1.97
N GLU A 404 15.01 -19.31 1.57
CA GLU A 404 16.40 -19.28 2.04
C GLU A 404 16.49 -18.74 3.47
N LEU A 405 15.65 -17.74 3.79
CA LEU A 405 15.66 -17.07 5.11
C LEU A 405 14.91 -17.87 6.18
N LEU A 406 13.82 -18.53 5.82
CA LEU A 406 12.91 -19.25 6.71
C LEU A 406 12.40 -20.53 6.05
N SER A 407 11.81 -21.42 6.85
CA SER A 407 11.20 -22.66 6.39
C SER A 407 10.04 -23.06 7.30
N GLU A 408 9.26 -24.06 6.92
CA GLU A 408 8.20 -24.63 7.80
C GLU A 408 8.75 -25.14 9.13
N LYS A 409 9.99 -25.66 9.15
CA LYS A 409 10.66 -26.13 10.38
C LYS A 409 11.21 -24.98 11.22
N ARG A 410 11.50 -23.84 10.61
CA ARG A 410 12.00 -22.63 11.28
C ARG A 410 11.20 -21.43 10.76
N PRO A 411 9.93 -21.30 11.20
CA PRO A 411 9.00 -20.36 10.59
C PRO A 411 9.11 -18.91 11.11
N PHE A 412 9.90 -18.65 12.16
CA PHE A 412 10.04 -17.34 12.78
C PHE A 412 11.48 -16.85 12.76
N PHE A 413 11.66 -15.54 12.55
CA PHE A 413 12.97 -14.89 12.64
C PHE A 413 13.50 -14.90 14.07
N ASN A 414 14.82 -14.99 14.18
CA ASN A 414 15.53 -14.79 15.42
C ASN A 414 15.32 -13.35 15.92
N THR A 415 14.92 -13.20 17.17
CA THR A 415 14.67 -11.87 17.77
C THR A 415 15.95 -11.13 18.11
N PHE A 416 17.08 -11.82 18.34
CA PHE A 416 18.37 -11.24 18.74
C PHE A 416 19.26 -10.94 17.53
N LEU A 417 19.28 -11.82 16.54
CA LEU A 417 20.10 -11.68 15.33
C LEU A 417 19.31 -11.00 14.20
N ASP A 418 19.98 -10.25 13.35
CA ASP A 418 19.36 -9.80 12.12
C ASP A 418 19.27 -10.96 11.10
N PRO A 419 18.27 -10.97 10.19
CA PRO A 419 18.00 -12.09 9.30
C PRO A 419 19.20 -12.52 8.44
N LYS A 420 20.05 -11.57 8.03
CA LYS A 420 21.24 -11.88 7.23
C LYS A 420 22.34 -12.58 8.03
N CYS A 421 22.55 -12.13 9.28
CA CYS A 421 23.49 -12.76 10.19
C CYS A 421 23.02 -14.15 10.59
N ASP A 422 21.73 -14.29 10.90
CA ASP A 422 21.11 -15.57 11.24
C ASP A 422 21.21 -16.57 10.11
N TRP A 423 20.99 -16.13 8.86
CA TRP A 423 21.20 -16.94 7.66
C TRP A 423 22.66 -17.38 7.53
N ALA A 424 23.62 -16.45 7.65
CA ALA A 424 25.04 -16.77 7.49
C ALA A 424 25.56 -17.77 8.55
N LEU A 425 25.05 -17.70 9.78
CA LEU A 425 25.38 -18.68 10.82
C LEU A 425 24.79 -20.07 10.53
N GLY A 426 23.72 -20.15 9.78
CA GLY A 426 23.16 -21.42 9.30
C GLY A 426 23.83 -21.98 8.04
N HIS A 427 24.80 -21.26 7.44
CA HIS A 427 25.49 -21.61 6.19
C HIS A 427 26.98 -21.35 6.33
N LEU A 428 27.59 -21.85 7.41
CA LEU A 428 29.02 -21.63 7.69
C LEU A 428 29.93 -22.28 6.64
N GLU A 429 29.43 -23.26 5.90
CA GLU A 429 30.10 -23.89 4.76
C GLU A 429 30.40 -22.92 3.63
N ASP A 430 29.63 -21.82 3.49
CA ASP A 430 29.84 -20.79 2.47
C ASP A 430 30.90 -19.75 2.91
N PHE A 431 31.43 -19.85 4.14
CA PHE A 431 32.34 -18.87 4.74
C PHE A 431 33.68 -19.51 5.18
N PRO A 432 34.78 -18.73 5.22
CA PRO A 432 34.91 -17.31 4.90
C PRO A 432 34.92 -17.02 3.41
N VAL A 433 34.39 -15.85 3.02
CA VAL A 433 34.37 -15.37 1.64
C VAL A 433 35.65 -14.58 1.32
N GLU A 434 36.39 -14.99 0.26
CA GLU A 434 37.54 -14.25 -0.24
C GLU A 434 37.09 -12.95 -0.95
N ILE A 435 37.32 -11.81 -0.32
CA ILE A 435 36.83 -10.51 -0.77
C ILE A 435 37.36 -10.09 -2.12
N ASN A 436 38.62 -10.42 -2.38
CA ASN A 436 39.29 -10.02 -3.62
C ASN A 436 38.87 -10.87 -4.85
N LYS A 437 38.18 -12.01 -4.63
CA LYS A 437 37.75 -12.93 -5.69
C LYS A 437 36.25 -13.04 -5.85
N ALA A 438 35.51 -13.04 -4.74
CA ALA A 438 34.07 -13.33 -4.73
C ALA A 438 33.26 -12.41 -5.66
N ASP A 439 32.26 -12.97 -6.33
CA ASP A 439 31.37 -12.20 -7.17
C ASP A 439 30.46 -11.28 -6.33
N TYR A 440 29.76 -10.37 -7.03
CA TYR A 440 28.90 -9.39 -6.38
C TYR A 440 27.79 -10.01 -5.52
N ASN A 441 27.19 -11.11 -5.98
CA ASN A 441 26.06 -11.73 -5.28
C ASN A 441 26.55 -12.49 -4.03
N THR A 442 27.70 -13.13 -4.10
CA THR A 442 28.38 -13.76 -2.95
C THR A 442 28.73 -12.71 -1.90
N LEU A 443 29.28 -11.55 -2.31
CA LEU A 443 29.54 -10.44 -1.39
C LEU A 443 28.28 -9.94 -0.68
N LEU A 444 27.14 -9.96 -1.35
CA LEU A 444 25.86 -9.58 -0.74
C LEU A 444 25.37 -10.56 0.33
N ARG A 445 25.87 -11.79 0.38
CA ARG A 445 25.56 -12.78 1.42
C ARG A 445 26.30 -12.50 2.72
N VAL A 446 27.44 -11.80 2.68
CA VAL A 446 28.31 -11.53 3.84
C VAL A 446 27.66 -10.51 4.79
N PRO A 447 27.45 -10.85 6.09
CA PRO A 447 27.02 -9.89 7.10
C PRO A 447 27.97 -8.68 7.14
N GLY A 448 27.42 -7.46 7.22
CA GLY A 448 28.21 -6.23 7.21
C GLY A 448 28.56 -5.67 5.84
N ILE A 449 28.32 -6.40 4.74
CA ILE A 449 28.49 -5.91 3.37
C ILE A 449 27.11 -5.59 2.78
N GLY A 450 26.91 -4.34 2.40
CA GLY A 450 25.70 -3.85 1.76
C GLY A 450 25.84 -3.69 0.25
N VAL A 451 24.72 -3.42 -0.44
CA VAL A 451 24.64 -3.21 -1.89
C VAL A 451 25.69 -2.19 -2.39
N LYS A 452 25.81 -1.05 -1.69
CA LYS A 452 26.80 -0.02 -2.03
C LYS A 452 28.23 -0.50 -1.81
N SER A 453 28.50 -1.15 -0.67
CA SER A 453 29.84 -1.65 -0.33
C SER A 453 30.26 -2.79 -1.28
N ALA A 454 29.40 -3.75 -1.59
CA ALA A 454 29.68 -4.80 -2.55
C ALA A 454 30.04 -4.22 -3.94
N GLY A 455 29.28 -3.24 -4.42
CA GLY A 455 29.59 -2.57 -5.69
C GLY A 455 30.91 -1.79 -5.69
N ARG A 456 31.27 -1.21 -4.53
CA ARG A 456 32.57 -0.52 -4.35
C ARG A 456 33.73 -1.51 -4.30
N ILE A 457 33.57 -2.64 -3.57
CA ILE A 457 34.57 -3.72 -3.52
C ILE A 457 34.89 -4.24 -4.93
N VAL A 458 33.86 -4.62 -5.71
CA VAL A 458 34.03 -5.14 -7.09
C VAL A 458 34.75 -4.13 -8.00
N ARG A 459 34.55 -2.83 -7.78
CA ARG A 459 35.27 -1.80 -8.56
C ARG A 459 36.69 -1.59 -8.05
N ALA A 460 36.89 -1.43 -6.76
CA ALA A 460 38.15 -1.07 -6.16
C ALA A 460 39.22 -2.16 -6.34
N ARG A 461 38.86 -3.45 -6.23
CA ARG A 461 39.79 -4.58 -6.43
C ARG A 461 40.36 -4.70 -7.84
N LYS A 462 39.77 -3.99 -8.83
CA LYS A 462 40.36 -3.93 -10.20
C LYS A 462 41.67 -3.14 -10.24
N SER A 463 41.87 -2.24 -9.25
CA SER A 463 43.05 -1.39 -9.16
C SER A 463 44.09 -1.91 -8.17
N GLY A 464 43.76 -2.93 -7.37
CA GLY A 464 44.68 -3.53 -6.39
C GLY A 464 43.94 -4.38 -5.37
N SER A 465 44.68 -5.20 -4.62
CA SER A 465 44.13 -6.02 -3.54
C SER A 465 43.63 -5.15 -2.39
N LEU A 466 42.49 -5.51 -1.82
CA LEU A 466 41.86 -4.79 -0.70
C LEU A 466 42.25 -5.49 0.60
N ASP A 467 42.64 -4.68 1.57
CA ASP A 467 42.86 -5.04 2.97
C ASP A 467 41.69 -4.56 3.85
N PHE A 468 41.70 -4.87 5.14
CA PHE A 468 40.66 -4.45 6.08
C PHE A 468 40.50 -2.92 6.21
N ASN A 469 41.58 -2.16 6.06
CA ASN A 469 41.53 -0.70 6.10
C ASN A 469 40.79 -0.15 4.87
N SER A 470 41.12 -0.68 3.69
CA SER A 470 40.41 -0.40 2.44
C SER A 470 38.93 -0.73 2.53
N LEU A 471 38.57 -1.89 3.10
CA LEU A 471 37.19 -2.29 3.32
C LEU A 471 36.41 -1.34 4.24
N LYS A 472 37.06 -0.86 5.32
CA LYS A 472 36.48 0.13 6.23
C LYS A 472 36.20 1.46 5.49
N THR A 473 37.15 1.94 4.70
CA THR A 473 37.01 3.15 3.88
C THR A 473 35.90 3.03 2.84
N ILE A 474 35.75 1.84 2.24
CA ILE A 474 34.67 1.52 1.30
C ILE A 474 33.28 1.56 1.98
N GLY A 475 33.22 1.43 3.30
CA GLY A 475 31.98 1.44 4.08
C GLY A 475 31.45 0.03 4.41
N VAL A 476 32.34 -0.96 4.51
CA VAL A 476 32.03 -2.28 5.09
C VAL A 476 31.93 -2.15 6.60
N VAL A 477 30.91 -2.76 7.21
CA VAL A 477 30.77 -2.82 8.67
C VAL A 477 31.64 -3.94 9.20
N LEU A 478 32.96 -3.67 9.35
CA LEU A 478 33.98 -4.67 9.68
C LEU A 478 33.67 -5.45 10.96
N LYS A 479 33.12 -4.82 11.99
CA LYS A 479 32.72 -5.51 13.24
C LYS A 479 31.74 -6.68 13.04
N ARG A 480 31.07 -6.74 11.87
CA ARG A 480 30.19 -7.86 11.47
C ARG A 480 30.86 -8.73 10.41
N ALA A 481 31.55 -8.11 9.44
CA ALA A 481 32.08 -8.82 8.30
C ALA A 481 33.28 -9.69 8.63
N VAL A 482 34.13 -9.27 9.58
CA VAL A 482 35.43 -9.92 9.89
C VAL A 482 35.32 -11.41 10.19
N PHE A 483 34.20 -11.87 10.70
CA PHE A 483 33.97 -13.29 11.01
C PHE A 483 33.60 -14.14 9.79
N PHE A 484 33.35 -13.52 8.65
CA PHE A 484 32.80 -14.15 7.45
C PHE A 484 33.65 -13.91 6.18
N ILE A 485 34.79 -13.23 6.30
CA ILE A 485 35.62 -12.84 5.15
C ILE A 485 37.09 -13.18 5.37
N THR A 486 37.78 -13.34 4.25
CA THR A 486 39.24 -13.51 4.19
C THR A 486 39.82 -12.63 3.09
#